data_a89c651a65ea7cf6a641b9d25ebc3052
#
_entry.id   a89c651a65ea7cf6a641b9d25ebc3052
#
_cell.length_a   1.000
_cell.length_b   1.000
_cell.length_c   1.000
_cell.angle_alpha   90.00
_cell.angle_beta   90.00
_cell.angle_gamma   90.00
#
_symmetry.space_group_name_H-M   'P 1'
#
loop_
_entity.id
_entity.type
_entity.pdbx_description
1 polymer ?
#
loop_
_entity_poly.entity_id
_entity_poly.type
_entity_poly.pdbx_seq_one_letter_code
_entity_poly.pdbx_strand_id
1 'polypeptide(L)'
;WEVNGYGTPIYVSAGYPFKIDPPRVMGEPKTDYTTYKERNPVGQYRRTFVLPTGWEVNGQTFLRFEGVMSAFYVWINGERVGYSQGSMEPSEFNATKYLKSGENQISLEVYRYSDGSYLEDQDFWRFGGIHRSIHLIHTPDIHVRDYAVRTLPASAGNYKDFILQIDPQFSVYPVSYTHLTLPTIA
;
A
#
# COMPACT_ATOMS: atom_id res chain seq x y z
N TRP A 1 13.43 0.82 -14.88
CA TRP A 1 14.07 -0.40 -14.41
C TRP A 1 14.48 -1.27 -15.59
N GLU A 2 13.59 -1.57 -16.53
CA GLU A 2 13.86 -2.42 -17.71
C GLU A 2 14.96 -1.89 -18.60
N VAL A 3 15.03 -0.57 -18.79
CA VAL A 3 16.11 0.11 -19.58
C VAL A 3 17.48 -0.19 -18.98
N ASN A 4 17.56 -0.45 -17.67
CA ASN A 4 18.78 -0.78 -16.96
C ASN A 4 18.96 -2.30 -16.75
N GLY A 5 18.15 -3.14 -17.41
CA GLY A 5 18.24 -4.59 -17.34
C GLY A 5 17.63 -5.23 -16.09
N TYR A 6 16.82 -4.51 -15.34
CA TYR A 6 16.13 -5.03 -14.16
C TYR A 6 14.71 -5.48 -14.51
N GLY A 7 14.55 -6.77 -14.70
CA GLY A 7 13.26 -7.38 -15.01
C GLY A 7 12.82 -7.18 -16.46
N THR A 8 11.70 -7.80 -16.79
CA THR A 8 11.06 -7.71 -18.10
C THR A 8 9.56 -7.58 -17.90
N PRO A 9 8.88 -6.61 -18.50
CA PRO A 9 7.43 -6.53 -18.43
C PRO A 9 6.83 -7.74 -19.14
N ILE A 10 5.77 -8.29 -18.57
CA ILE A 10 5.05 -9.44 -19.12
C ILE A 10 3.62 -9.01 -19.38
N TYR A 11 3.17 -9.17 -20.62
CA TYR A 11 1.75 -9.06 -20.97
C TYR A 11 1.14 -10.44 -21.06
N VAL A 12 0.08 -10.66 -20.32
CA VAL A 12 -0.72 -11.89 -20.36
C VAL A 12 -2.18 -11.47 -20.43
N SER A 13 -2.79 -11.67 -21.59
CA SER A 13 -4.23 -11.42 -21.75
C SER A 13 -5.09 -12.64 -21.41
N ALA A 14 -4.50 -13.83 -21.45
CA ALA A 14 -5.17 -15.08 -21.11
C ALA A 14 -4.19 -16.08 -20.51
N GLY A 15 -4.54 -16.62 -19.37
CA GLY A 15 -3.75 -17.61 -18.65
C GLY A 15 -2.57 -17.05 -17.88
N TYR A 16 -2.02 -17.88 -17.01
CA TYR A 16 -0.91 -17.53 -16.13
C TYR A 16 0.44 -17.69 -16.82
N PRO A 17 1.44 -16.82 -16.52
CA PRO A 17 2.82 -16.99 -17.00
C PRO A 17 3.57 -18.13 -16.28
N PHE A 18 2.93 -18.83 -15.38
CA PHE A 18 3.48 -19.94 -14.58
C PHE A 18 2.50 -21.13 -14.58
N LYS A 19 2.98 -22.30 -14.15
CA LYS A 19 2.13 -23.48 -14.02
C LYS A 19 1.05 -23.24 -12.99
N ILE A 20 -0.21 -23.53 -13.35
CA ILE A 20 -1.34 -23.44 -12.43
C ILE A 20 -1.26 -24.58 -11.42
N ASP A 21 -0.94 -24.27 -10.18
CA ASP A 21 -0.85 -25.18 -9.04
C ASP A 21 -1.14 -24.40 -7.74
N PRO A 22 -2.37 -23.94 -7.53
CA PRO A 22 -2.70 -23.16 -6.33
C PRO A 22 -2.50 -23.96 -5.04
N PRO A 23 -1.97 -23.36 -3.95
CA PRO A 23 -1.53 -21.97 -3.86
C PRO A 23 -0.07 -21.75 -4.29
N ARG A 24 0.53 -22.67 -4.98
CA ARG A 24 1.95 -22.63 -5.33
C ARG A 24 2.19 -21.81 -6.59
N VAL A 25 3.06 -20.81 -6.46
CA VAL A 25 3.52 -19.96 -7.58
C VAL A 25 4.93 -20.30 -8.04
N MET A 26 5.49 -21.39 -7.52
CA MET A 26 6.84 -21.87 -7.84
C MET A 26 6.85 -22.92 -8.96
N GLY A 27 5.81 -22.94 -9.80
CA GLY A 27 5.81 -23.72 -11.03
C GLY A 27 6.91 -23.26 -12.00
N GLU A 28 7.19 -24.04 -13.02
CA GLU A 28 8.13 -23.63 -14.05
C GLU A 28 7.48 -22.61 -14.98
N PRO A 29 7.86 -21.31 -14.90
CA PRO A 29 7.36 -20.30 -15.83
C PRO A 29 7.90 -20.61 -17.23
N LYS A 30 7.20 -20.13 -18.25
CA LYS A 30 7.71 -20.16 -19.61
C LYS A 30 9.03 -19.43 -19.70
N THR A 31 9.98 -19.97 -20.45
CA THR A 31 11.34 -19.40 -20.63
C THR A 31 11.33 -17.97 -21.12
N ASP A 32 10.27 -17.57 -21.83
CA ASP A 32 10.10 -16.22 -22.37
C ASP A 32 9.78 -15.18 -21.32
N TYR A 33 9.34 -15.59 -20.10
CA TYR A 33 8.87 -14.70 -19.05
C TYR A 33 9.87 -14.53 -17.91
N THR A 34 10.81 -15.47 -17.75
CA THR A 34 11.85 -15.40 -16.71
C THR A 34 13.06 -16.21 -17.14
N THR A 35 14.20 -15.97 -16.51
CA THR A 35 15.36 -16.84 -16.70
C THR A 35 15.10 -18.20 -16.05
N TYR A 36 15.57 -19.27 -16.67
CA TYR A 36 15.38 -20.66 -16.18
C TYR A 36 15.87 -20.90 -14.75
N LYS A 37 16.74 -20.03 -14.24
CA LYS A 37 17.35 -20.15 -12.91
C LYS A 37 16.52 -19.50 -11.81
N GLU A 38 15.62 -18.58 -12.16
CA GLU A 38 14.85 -17.80 -11.21
C GLU A 38 13.36 -18.02 -11.43
N ARG A 39 12.78 -18.92 -10.64
CA ARG A 39 11.34 -19.25 -10.73
C ARG A 39 10.45 -18.14 -10.21
N ASN A 40 10.90 -17.45 -9.17
CA ASN A 40 10.20 -16.30 -8.60
C ASN A 40 11.23 -15.19 -8.32
N PRO A 41 11.55 -14.35 -9.32
CA PRO A 41 12.50 -13.27 -9.14
C PRO A 41 12.08 -12.33 -8.01
N VAL A 42 13.08 -11.91 -7.22
CA VAL A 42 12.90 -11.00 -6.07
C VAL A 42 13.68 -9.74 -6.32
N GLY A 43 12.97 -8.61 -6.36
CA GLY A 43 13.58 -7.28 -6.42
C GLY A 43 13.96 -6.79 -5.04
N GLN A 44 15.23 -6.44 -4.83
CA GLN A 44 15.67 -5.81 -3.60
C GLN A 44 15.91 -4.31 -3.82
N TYR A 45 15.22 -3.48 -3.04
CA TYR A 45 15.27 -2.04 -3.13
C TYR A 45 15.77 -1.45 -1.83
N ARG A 46 16.62 -0.42 -1.92
CA ARG A 46 17.14 0.30 -0.76
C ARG A 46 17.25 1.79 -1.07
N ARG A 47 16.82 2.60 -0.12
CA ARG A 47 16.93 4.06 -0.21
C ARG A 47 17.13 4.67 1.16
N THR A 48 17.91 5.74 1.24
CA THR A 48 17.98 6.61 2.42
C THR A 48 17.11 7.85 2.22
N PHE A 49 16.60 8.38 3.32
CA PHE A 49 15.81 9.61 3.35
C PHE A 49 15.95 10.30 4.70
N VAL A 50 15.67 11.59 4.73
CA VAL A 50 15.67 12.39 5.97
C VAL A 50 14.24 12.83 6.23
N LEU A 51 13.80 12.73 7.49
CA LEU A 51 12.49 13.24 7.89
C LEU A 51 12.48 14.77 7.86
N PRO A 52 11.38 15.40 7.43
CA PRO A 52 11.17 16.82 7.66
C PRO A 52 11.25 17.14 9.15
N THR A 53 11.80 18.30 9.48
CA THR A 53 11.95 18.75 10.87
C THR A 53 10.60 18.76 11.60
N GLY A 54 10.56 18.18 12.79
CA GLY A 54 9.39 18.14 13.66
C GLY A 54 8.51 16.89 13.50
N TRP A 55 8.73 16.09 12.47
CA TRP A 55 7.95 14.84 12.27
C TRP A 55 8.28 13.75 13.30
N GLU A 56 9.42 13.85 13.93
CA GLU A 56 9.86 12.90 14.96
C GLU A 56 9.32 13.22 16.37
N VAL A 57 8.66 14.35 16.56
CA VAL A 57 8.27 14.84 17.90
C VAL A 57 6.83 14.49 18.23
N ASN A 58 5.90 14.71 17.28
CA ASN A 58 4.46 14.56 17.48
C ASN A 58 3.83 13.83 16.27
N GLY A 59 2.67 13.27 16.48
CA GLY A 59 1.88 12.66 15.41
C GLY A 59 2.33 11.27 15.02
N GLN A 60 1.80 10.82 13.90
CA GLN A 60 2.12 9.51 13.32
C GLN A 60 2.63 9.69 11.89
N THR A 61 3.60 8.86 11.53
CA THR A 61 4.11 8.82 10.16
C THR A 61 3.79 7.46 9.55
N PHE A 62 3.11 7.48 8.43
CA PHE A 62 2.74 6.31 7.65
C PHE A 62 3.58 6.22 6.39
N LEU A 63 3.97 5.01 6.05
CA LEU A 63 4.57 4.68 4.77
C LEU A 63 3.49 4.07 3.88
N ARG A 64 3.16 4.75 2.79
CA ARG A 64 2.11 4.36 1.87
C ARG A 64 2.68 4.04 0.50
N PHE A 65 2.37 2.85 0.03
CA PHE A 65 2.69 2.35 -1.30
C PHE A 65 1.43 2.38 -2.15
N GLU A 66 1.43 3.10 -3.27
CA GLU A 66 0.24 3.20 -4.13
C GLU A 66 0.07 1.99 -5.05
N GLY A 67 1.09 1.17 -5.21
CA GLY A 67 1.02 -0.09 -5.93
C GLY A 67 2.36 -0.79 -6.04
N VAL A 68 2.41 -2.04 -5.59
CA VAL A 68 3.58 -2.93 -5.65
C VAL A 68 3.12 -4.32 -6.07
N MET A 69 3.64 -4.83 -7.18
CA MET A 69 3.26 -6.12 -7.74
C MET A 69 4.38 -7.15 -7.46
N SER A 70 4.09 -8.31 -6.89
CA SER A 70 2.79 -8.82 -6.47
C SER A 70 2.68 -8.83 -4.94
N ALA A 71 3.79 -9.06 -4.23
CA ALA A 71 3.89 -9.07 -2.77
C ALA A 71 5.23 -8.49 -2.33
N PHE A 72 5.29 -7.93 -1.13
CA PHE A 72 6.54 -7.36 -0.63
C PHE A 72 6.63 -7.34 0.89
N TYR A 73 7.85 -7.40 1.35
CA TYR A 73 8.22 -7.05 2.73
C TYR A 73 8.87 -5.68 2.76
N VAL A 74 8.70 -4.97 3.88
CA VAL A 74 9.30 -3.66 4.11
C VAL A 74 10.01 -3.62 5.46
N TRP A 75 11.19 -3.00 5.45
CA TRP A 75 12.01 -2.72 6.64
C TRP A 75 12.35 -1.22 6.68
N ILE A 76 12.41 -0.69 7.88
CA ILE A 76 12.94 0.64 8.17
C ILE A 76 14.05 0.48 9.20
N ASN A 77 15.23 1.05 8.91
CA ASN A 77 16.40 1.00 9.77
C ASN A 77 16.81 -0.42 10.22
N GLY A 78 16.55 -1.43 9.37
CA GLY A 78 16.83 -2.83 9.63
C GLY A 78 15.71 -3.59 10.37
N GLU A 79 14.70 -2.90 10.89
CA GLU A 79 13.54 -3.52 11.56
C GLU A 79 12.42 -3.79 10.57
N ARG A 80 11.82 -4.99 10.65
CA ARG A 80 10.71 -5.38 9.80
C ARG A 80 9.45 -4.62 10.20
N VAL A 81 8.91 -3.86 9.26
CA VAL A 81 7.68 -3.07 9.43
C VAL A 81 6.44 -3.88 9.09
N GLY A 82 6.47 -4.60 7.96
CA GLY A 82 5.31 -5.37 7.53
C GLY A 82 5.47 -6.13 6.22
N TYR A 83 4.35 -6.66 5.77
CA TYR A 83 4.14 -7.39 4.53
C TYR A 83 2.82 -6.97 3.90
N SER A 84 2.77 -6.92 2.59
CA SER A 84 1.53 -6.73 1.85
C SER A 84 1.57 -7.47 0.53
N GLN A 85 0.37 -7.81 0.06
CA GLN A 85 0.08 -8.24 -1.31
C GLN A 85 -1.21 -7.56 -1.76
N GLY A 86 -1.48 -7.52 -3.05
CA GLY A 86 -2.57 -6.70 -3.60
C GLY A 86 -1.98 -5.66 -4.54
N SER A 87 -1.73 -6.07 -5.79
CA SER A 87 -0.86 -5.34 -6.71
C SER A 87 -1.37 -3.96 -7.09
N MET A 88 -2.67 -3.76 -7.12
CA MET A 88 -3.29 -2.53 -7.64
C MET A 88 -3.83 -1.61 -6.56
N GLU A 89 -3.89 -2.08 -5.32
CA GLU A 89 -4.40 -1.31 -4.19
C GLU A 89 -3.28 -0.71 -3.35
N PRO A 90 -3.52 0.43 -2.71
CA PRO A 90 -2.55 1.02 -1.79
C PRO A 90 -2.34 0.17 -0.54
N SER A 91 -1.10 0.09 -0.09
CA SER A 91 -0.73 -0.54 1.18
C SER A 91 -0.13 0.51 2.11
N GLU A 92 -0.57 0.55 3.35
CA GLU A 92 -0.15 1.55 4.33
C GLU A 92 0.35 0.90 5.61
N PHE A 93 1.50 1.36 6.10
CA PHE A 93 2.13 0.86 7.32
C PHE A 93 2.43 2.03 8.27
N ASN A 94 2.06 1.89 9.54
CA ASN A 94 2.49 2.84 10.54
C ASN A 94 3.98 2.68 10.80
N ALA A 95 4.75 3.66 10.36
CA ALA A 95 6.21 3.68 10.42
C ALA A 95 6.77 4.40 11.67
N THR A 96 5.92 5.08 12.44
CA THR A 96 6.29 6.01 13.50
C THR A 96 7.40 5.47 14.42
N LYS A 97 7.21 4.28 14.97
CA LYS A 97 8.14 3.69 15.94
C LYS A 97 9.48 3.23 15.35
N TYR A 98 9.57 3.11 14.03
CA TYR A 98 10.79 2.66 13.34
C TYR A 98 11.64 3.81 12.83
N LEU A 99 11.08 5.03 12.83
CA LEU A 99 11.75 6.23 12.37
C LEU A 99 12.58 6.86 13.47
N LYS A 100 13.68 7.51 13.09
CA LYS A 100 14.57 8.26 13.97
C LYS A 100 14.83 9.64 13.39
N SER A 101 15.29 10.56 14.23
CA SER A 101 15.78 11.86 13.78
C SER A 101 16.96 11.68 12.80
N GLY A 102 17.04 12.53 11.78
CA GLY A 102 18.07 12.48 10.76
C GLY A 102 17.82 11.44 9.67
N GLU A 103 18.88 10.77 9.25
CA GLU A 103 18.82 9.81 8.14
C GLU A 103 18.18 8.49 8.55
N ASN A 104 17.25 8.05 7.73
CA ASN A 104 16.57 6.77 7.82
C ASN A 104 16.81 5.97 6.55
N GLN A 105 16.77 4.65 6.66
CA GLN A 105 16.88 3.74 5.53
C GLN A 105 15.63 2.90 5.40
N ILE A 106 15.04 2.88 4.20
CA ILE A 106 14.01 1.93 3.81
C ILE A 106 14.62 0.83 2.95
N SER A 107 14.21 -0.40 3.18
CA SER A 107 14.54 -1.55 2.34
C SER A 107 13.27 -2.33 2.04
N LEU A 108 13.16 -2.82 0.81
CA LEU A 108 12.06 -3.67 0.36
C LEU A 108 12.60 -4.93 -0.29
N GLU A 109 11.83 -5.99 -0.16
CA GLU A 109 12.00 -7.24 -0.88
C GLU A 109 10.67 -7.52 -1.58
N VAL A 110 10.67 -7.40 -2.91
CA VAL A 110 9.47 -7.47 -3.74
C VAL A 110 9.49 -8.74 -4.57
N TYR A 111 8.49 -9.56 -4.38
CA TYR A 111 8.31 -10.84 -5.07
C TYR A 111 7.48 -10.66 -6.33
N ARG A 112 7.97 -11.16 -7.45
CA ARG A 112 7.27 -11.06 -8.74
C ARG A 112 5.94 -11.80 -8.73
N TYR A 113 5.90 -12.96 -8.10
CA TYR A 113 4.72 -13.79 -7.97
C TYR A 113 4.40 -14.10 -6.52
N SER A 114 3.13 -14.23 -6.20
CA SER A 114 2.60 -14.66 -4.92
C SER A 114 1.34 -15.50 -5.14
N ASP A 115 0.74 -16.01 -4.08
CA ASP A 115 -0.58 -16.65 -4.16
C ASP A 115 -1.66 -15.68 -4.69
N GLY A 116 -1.54 -14.38 -4.39
CA GLY A 116 -2.36 -13.32 -4.97
C GLY A 116 -2.31 -13.26 -6.50
N SER A 117 -1.24 -13.71 -7.12
CA SER A 117 -1.11 -13.73 -8.59
C SER A 117 -2.18 -14.58 -9.27
N TYR A 118 -2.76 -15.57 -8.58
CA TYR A 118 -3.89 -16.34 -9.09
C TYR A 118 -5.22 -15.58 -9.05
N LEU A 119 -5.36 -14.71 -8.05
CA LEU A 119 -6.60 -13.95 -7.83
C LEU A 119 -6.63 -12.67 -8.65
N GLU A 120 -5.47 -12.16 -9.01
CA GLU A 120 -5.26 -10.90 -9.74
C GLU A 120 -5.03 -11.14 -11.24
N ASP A 121 -5.56 -12.23 -11.79
CA ASP A 121 -5.37 -12.59 -13.19
C ASP A 121 -6.45 -11.94 -14.07
N GLN A 122 -6.43 -10.61 -14.14
CA GLN A 122 -7.20 -9.83 -15.10
C GLN A 122 -6.40 -9.59 -16.37
N ASP A 123 -7.08 -9.12 -17.42
CA ASP A 123 -6.46 -8.72 -18.69
C ASP A 123 -5.69 -7.39 -18.51
N PHE A 124 -4.48 -7.46 -17.98
CA PHE A 124 -3.62 -6.30 -17.78
C PHE A 124 -2.13 -6.66 -17.79
N TRP A 125 -1.28 -5.64 -17.81
CA TRP A 125 0.17 -5.81 -17.79
C TRP A 125 0.67 -6.28 -16.42
N ARG A 126 1.54 -7.30 -16.43
CA ARG A 126 2.21 -7.79 -15.23
C ARG A 126 3.62 -7.23 -15.16
N PHE A 127 3.75 -6.05 -14.61
CA PHE A 127 5.05 -5.37 -14.57
C PHE A 127 6.02 -5.98 -13.56
N GLY A 128 5.54 -6.38 -12.40
CA GLY A 128 6.38 -6.74 -11.26
C GLY A 128 7.09 -5.53 -10.65
N GLY A 129 7.34 -5.56 -9.34
CA GLY A 129 8.03 -4.47 -8.67
C GLY A 129 7.15 -3.29 -8.26
N ILE A 130 7.79 -2.16 -7.99
CA ILE A 130 7.13 -0.93 -7.55
C ILE A 130 6.70 -0.15 -8.78
N HIS A 131 5.41 -0.17 -9.12
CA HIS A 131 4.90 0.46 -10.33
C HIS A 131 4.17 1.79 -10.08
N ARG A 132 3.97 2.17 -8.82
CA ARG A 132 3.40 3.46 -8.40
C ARG A 132 4.24 4.11 -7.32
N SER A 133 3.88 5.32 -6.94
CA SER A 133 4.62 6.14 -5.96
C SER A 133 4.62 5.54 -4.56
N ILE A 134 5.65 5.89 -3.79
CA ILE A 134 5.75 5.63 -2.36
C ILE A 134 5.76 6.99 -1.66
N HIS A 135 4.93 7.13 -0.64
CA HIS A 135 4.78 8.37 0.13
C HIS A 135 5.05 8.14 1.62
N LEU A 136 5.68 9.12 2.24
CA LEU A 136 5.62 9.32 3.68
C LEU A 136 4.49 10.31 3.96
N ILE A 137 3.55 9.93 4.81
CA ILE A 137 2.39 10.75 5.20
C ILE A 137 2.49 10.97 6.70
N HIS A 138 2.54 12.23 7.11
CA HIS A 138 2.53 12.59 8.52
C HIS A 138 1.19 13.17 8.91
N THR A 139 0.66 12.71 10.03
CA THR A 139 -0.61 13.16 10.57
C THR A 139 -0.41 13.66 12.00
N PRO A 140 -1.12 14.72 12.45
CA PRO A 140 -1.09 15.12 13.84
C PRO A 140 -1.67 14.03 14.75
N ASP A 141 -1.45 14.16 16.06
CA ASP A 141 -1.94 13.21 17.07
C ASP A 141 -3.45 12.98 16.99
N ILE A 142 -4.21 14.02 16.65
CA ILE A 142 -5.64 13.93 16.41
C ILE A 142 -5.90 14.34 14.95
N HIS A 143 -6.45 13.43 14.19
CA HIS A 143 -6.77 13.68 12.78
C HIS A 143 -8.01 12.92 12.33
N VAL A 144 -8.65 13.38 11.27
CA VAL A 144 -9.72 12.63 10.60
C VAL A 144 -9.09 11.48 9.85
N ARG A 145 -9.38 10.25 10.28
CA ARG A 145 -8.88 9.03 9.65
C ARG A 145 -9.73 8.62 8.45
N ASP A 146 -11.04 8.81 8.59
CA ASP A 146 -12.01 8.44 7.57
C ASP A 146 -13.28 9.31 7.74
N TYR A 147 -14.10 9.38 6.72
CA TYR A 147 -15.40 10.04 6.79
C TYR A 147 -16.37 9.45 5.77
N ALA A 148 -17.65 9.39 6.15
CA ALA A 148 -18.74 9.08 5.25
C ALA A 148 -19.51 10.33 4.90
N VAL A 149 -19.81 10.53 3.62
CA VAL A 149 -20.64 11.64 3.13
C VAL A 149 -21.92 11.07 2.55
N ARG A 150 -23.06 11.62 3.00
CA ARG A 150 -24.39 11.26 2.50
C ARG A 150 -25.14 12.51 2.11
N THR A 151 -25.81 12.47 0.97
CA THR A 151 -26.74 13.51 0.54
C THR A 151 -28.15 12.92 0.58
N LEU A 152 -28.99 13.48 1.41
CA LEU A 152 -30.35 13.03 1.65
C LEU A 152 -31.36 14.10 1.21
N PRO A 153 -32.50 13.78 0.59
CA PRO A 153 -33.56 14.73 0.37
C PRO A 153 -34.03 15.33 1.69
N ALA A 154 -34.23 16.65 1.74
CA ALA A 154 -34.65 17.35 2.98
C ALA A 154 -36.03 16.90 3.48
N SER A 155 -36.89 16.39 2.58
CA SER A 155 -38.16 15.73 2.89
C SER A 155 -38.52 14.73 1.81
N ALA A 156 -39.38 13.78 2.13
CA ALA A 156 -39.86 12.79 1.17
C ALA A 156 -40.54 13.48 -0.03
N GLY A 157 -40.04 13.15 -1.24
CA GLY A 157 -40.55 13.74 -2.48
C GLY A 157 -40.02 15.13 -2.84
N ASN A 158 -39.21 15.75 -1.97
CA ASN A 158 -38.52 16.99 -2.27
C ASN A 158 -37.10 16.71 -2.80
N TYR A 159 -36.94 16.85 -4.12
CA TYR A 159 -35.63 16.67 -4.79
C TYR A 159 -34.98 18.00 -5.19
N LYS A 160 -35.41 19.11 -4.57
CA LYS A 160 -34.81 20.44 -4.77
C LYS A 160 -33.85 20.82 -3.65
N ASP A 161 -34.16 20.38 -2.43
CA ASP A 161 -33.36 20.68 -1.23
C ASP A 161 -32.79 19.40 -0.65
N PHE A 162 -31.52 19.44 -0.24
CA PHE A 162 -30.79 18.29 0.28
C PHE A 162 -30.08 18.64 1.58
N ILE A 163 -29.97 17.65 2.46
CA ILE A 163 -29.15 17.69 3.66
C ILE A 163 -27.84 17.00 3.35
N LEU A 164 -26.73 17.67 3.58
CA LEU A 164 -25.40 17.05 3.54
C LEU A 164 -25.06 16.56 4.95
N GLN A 165 -24.97 15.24 5.10
CA GLN A 165 -24.52 14.61 6.33
C GLN A 165 -23.06 14.17 6.15
N ILE A 166 -22.20 14.54 7.11
CA ILE A 166 -20.79 14.13 7.15
C ILE A 166 -20.54 13.45 8.50
N ASP A 167 -20.14 12.18 8.47
CA ASP A 167 -19.84 11.37 9.65
C ASP A 167 -18.31 11.14 9.72
N PRO A 168 -17.53 12.01 10.39
CA PRO A 168 -16.08 11.86 10.48
C PRO A 168 -15.68 10.82 11.53
N GLN A 169 -14.65 10.04 11.22
CA GLN A 169 -13.98 9.15 12.15
C GLN A 169 -12.62 9.75 12.52
N PHE A 170 -12.38 9.95 13.81
CA PHE A 170 -11.13 10.50 14.31
C PHE A 170 -10.19 9.39 14.78
N SER A 171 -8.90 9.53 14.47
CA SER A 171 -7.82 8.79 15.10
C SER A 171 -7.13 9.67 16.14
N VAL A 172 -6.80 9.08 17.29
CA VAL A 172 -6.08 9.76 18.38
C VAL A 172 -4.83 8.96 18.70
N TYR A 173 -3.67 9.63 18.76
CA TYR A 173 -2.39 9.02 19.09
C TYR A 173 -1.62 9.90 20.12
N PRO A 174 -1.00 9.33 21.14
CA PRO A 174 -1.14 7.93 21.58
C PRO A 174 -2.58 7.63 22.02
N VAL A 175 -3.00 6.38 21.89
CA VAL A 175 -4.39 6.00 22.25
C VAL A 175 -4.63 6.32 23.72
N SER A 176 -5.39 7.40 23.98
CA SER A 176 -5.97 7.69 25.26
C SER A 176 -7.41 7.20 25.22
N TYR A 177 -7.83 6.42 26.22
CA TYR A 177 -9.22 5.90 26.32
C TYR A 177 -10.20 7.01 26.74
N THR A 178 -10.16 8.17 26.10
CA THR A 178 -11.14 9.22 26.28
C THR A 178 -12.18 9.12 25.17
N HIS A 179 -13.39 8.76 25.51
CA HIS A 179 -14.54 8.87 24.62
C HIS A 179 -14.80 10.34 24.33
N LEU A 180 -14.48 10.80 23.13
CA LEU A 180 -14.93 12.09 22.63
C LEU A 180 -16.34 11.91 22.07
N THR A 181 -17.35 12.27 22.86
CA THR A 181 -18.69 12.49 22.34
C THR A 181 -18.73 13.89 21.73
N LEU A 182 -18.79 13.99 20.42
CA LEU A 182 -19.03 15.27 19.76
C LEU A 182 -20.51 15.62 19.86
N PRO A 183 -20.86 16.88 20.21
CA PRO A 183 -22.25 17.31 20.18
C PRO A 183 -22.76 17.27 18.75
N THR A 184 -23.94 16.69 18.55
CA THR A 184 -24.66 16.74 17.27
C THR A 184 -25.05 18.20 17.03
N ILE A 185 -24.52 18.82 15.99
CA ILE A 185 -24.98 20.13 15.54
C ILE A 185 -26.22 19.86 14.67
N ALA A 186 -27.36 20.30 15.16
CA ALA A 186 -28.63 20.30 14.43
C ALA A 186 -28.68 21.45 13.42
#